data_493e2df89c1b14200596b9e20d209968
#
_entry.id   493e2df89c1b14200596b9e20d209968
#
_cell.length_a   1.000
_cell.length_b   1.000
_cell.length_c   1.000
_cell.angle_alpha   90.00
_cell.angle_beta   90.00
_cell.angle_gamma   90.00
#
_symmetry.space_group_name_H-M   'P 1'
#
loop_
_entity.id
_entity.type
_entity.pdbx_description
1 polymer ?
#
loop_
_entity_poly.entity_id
_entity_poly.type
_entity_poly.pdbx_seq_one_letter_code
_entity_poly.pdbx_strand_id
1 'polypeptide(L)'
;MSFVTAAIVIGTGISAYSSVRAGKAAKQEAQFNAAQMERDMELGRIEATQNATAMAQDYAQSVSANDAFFAFAGRDVTDRSVRAFMERQEEIYSTDIARLASDTNMRAQSVAAMAGAERQRGRNALTAGYLGAAESIAGGIYQAGTTAAPTTKTVDVKARSGRTYSSGRNYSLRGS
;
A
#
# COMPACT_ATOMS: atom_id res chain seq x y z
N MET A 1 33.68 37.81 -0.15
CA MET A 1 32.89 36.57 -0.01
C MET A 1 33.60 35.49 -0.81
N SER A 2 33.96 34.36 -0.16
CA SER A 2 34.71 33.29 -0.79
C SER A 2 33.82 32.51 -1.75
N PHE A 3 34.34 32.15 -2.93
CA PHE A 3 33.63 31.29 -3.93
C PHE A 3 33.13 30.00 -3.34
N VAL A 4 33.74 29.45 -2.31
CA VAL A 4 33.36 28.26 -1.59
C VAL A 4 31.99 28.39 -0.90
N THR A 5 31.71 29.55 -0.29
CA THR A 5 30.42 29.80 0.39
C THR A 5 29.26 29.88 -0.59
N ALA A 6 29.50 30.49 -1.78
CA ALA A 6 28.49 30.55 -2.83
C ALA A 6 28.14 29.14 -3.41
N ALA A 7 29.15 28.28 -3.62
CA ALA A 7 28.94 26.91 -4.11
C ALA A 7 28.16 26.04 -3.13
N ILE A 8 28.36 26.16 -1.83
CA ILE A 8 27.64 25.43 -0.79
C ILE A 8 26.16 25.84 -0.77
N VAL A 9 25.86 27.12 -0.84
CA VAL A 9 24.48 27.63 -0.83
C VAL A 9 23.70 27.20 -2.06
N ILE A 10 24.33 27.17 -3.24
CA ILE A 10 23.72 26.70 -4.47
C ILE A 10 23.48 25.18 -4.39
N GLY A 11 24.45 24.40 -3.92
CA GLY A 11 24.34 22.95 -3.78
C GLY A 11 23.22 22.53 -2.83
N THR A 12 23.05 23.21 -1.70
CA THR A 12 21.98 22.90 -0.73
C THR A 12 20.59 23.29 -1.23
N GLY A 13 20.47 24.38 -1.99
CA GLY A 13 19.22 24.78 -2.63
C GLY A 13 18.74 23.76 -3.67
N ILE A 14 19.64 23.20 -4.48
CA ILE A 14 19.32 22.18 -5.48
C ILE A 14 18.90 20.87 -4.79
N SER A 15 19.59 20.44 -3.73
CA SER A 15 19.25 19.21 -3.01
C SER A 15 17.90 19.32 -2.29
N ALA A 16 17.60 20.44 -1.68
CA ALA A 16 16.30 20.70 -1.06
C ALA A 16 15.15 20.67 -2.08
N TYR A 17 15.34 21.33 -3.23
CA TYR A 17 14.35 21.32 -4.30
C TYR A 17 14.12 19.92 -4.86
N SER A 18 15.18 19.14 -5.09
CA SER A 18 15.08 17.77 -5.59
C SER A 18 14.35 16.84 -4.61
N SER A 19 14.57 16.97 -3.30
CA SER A 19 13.88 16.21 -2.26
C SER A 19 12.37 16.49 -2.24
N VAL A 20 11.96 17.75 -2.32
CA VAL A 20 10.54 18.12 -2.38
C VAL A 20 9.90 17.62 -3.68
N ARG A 21 10.61 17.74 -4.81
CA ARG A 21 10.11 17.26 -6.10
C ARG A 21 9.93 15.74 -6.10
N ALA A 22 10.88 15.00 -5.56
CA ALA A 22 10.81 13.56 -5.40
C ALA A 22 9.62 13.15 -4.51
N GLY A 23 9.42 13.82 -3.38
CA GLY A 23 8.27 13.59 -2.50
C GLY A 23 6.93 13.88 -3.16
N LYS A 24 6.84 14.93 -3.98
CA LYS A 24 5.63 15.22 -4.78
C LYS A 24 5.37 14.17 -5.85
N ALA A 25 6.39 13.74 -6.58
CA ALA A 25 6.28 12.69 -7.60
C ALA A 25 5.83 11.35 -6.98
N ALA A 26 6.44 10.93 -5.87
CA ALA A 26 6.04 9.73 -5.15
C ALA A 26 4.60 9.80 -4.62
N LYS A 27 4.14 10.98 -4.18
CA LYS A 27 2.73 11.17 -3.81
C LYS A 27 1.79 11.02 -4.99
N GLN A 28 2.13 11.60 -6.15
CA GLN A 28 1.31 11.49 -7.37
C GLN A 28 1.24 10.04 -7.85
N GLU A 29 2.36 9.33 -7.86
CA GLU A 29 2.43 7.91 -8.20
C GLU A 29 1.55 7.06 -7.26
N ALA A 30 1.67 7.25 -5.95
CA ALA A 30 0.85 6.54 -4.97
C ALA A 30 -0.66 6.85 -5.12
N GLN A 31 -1.02 8.08 -5.48
CA GLN A 31 -2.41 8.45 -5.79
C GLN A 31 -2.90 7.78 -7.07
N PHE A 32 -2.08 7.71 -8.10
CA PHE A 32 -2.40 7.04 -9.35
C PHE A 32 -2.60 5.54 -9.13
N ASN A 33 -1.68 4.89 -8.41
CA ASN A 33 -1.78 3.47 -8.08
C ASN A 33 -3.04 3.16 -7.26
N ALA A 34 -3.37 3.99 -6.27
CA ALA A 34 -4.60 3.84 -5.50
C ALA A 34 -5.85 3.98 -6.37
N ALA A 35 -5.88 4.97 -7.28
CA ALA A 35 -7.00 5.16 -8.21
C ALA A 35 -7.14 4.01 -9.21
N GLN A 36 -6.03 3.41 -9.64
CA GLN A 36 -6.04 2.22 -10.49
C GLN A 36 -6.63 1.01 -9.75
N MET A 37 -6.19 0.76 -8.51
CA MET A 37 -6.75 -0.30 -7.68
C MET A 37 -8.27 -0.14 -7.47
N GLU A 38 -8.75 1.10 -7.28
CA GLU A 38 -10.19 1.37 -7.13
C GLU A 38 -10.96 1.10 -8.43
N ARG A 39 -10.40 1.40 -9.59
CA ARG A 39 -11.02 1.06 -10.89
C ARG A 39 -11.07 -0.45 -11.10
N ASP A 40 -9.99 -1.16 -10.79
CA ASP A 40 -9.93 -2.62 -10.91
C ASP A 40 -10.94 -3.29 -9.97
N MET A 41 -11.15 -2.73 -8.77
CA MET A 41 -12.20 -3.16 -7.85
C MET A 41 -13.60 -2.96 -8.45
N GLU A 42 -13.86 -1.81 -9.08
CA GLU A 42 -15.15 -1.54 -9.70
C GLU A 42 -15.43 -2.48 -10.88
N LEU A 43 -14.42 -2.74 -11.72
CA LEU A 43 -14.53 -3.73 -12.78
C LEU A 43 -14.81 -5.13 -12.23
N GLY A 44 -14.14 -5.53 -11.14
CA GLY A 44 -14.41 -6.79 -10.47
C GLY A 44 -15.82 -6.90 -9.89
N ARG A 45 -16.42 -5.80 -9.43
CA ARG A 45 -17.84 -5.77 -9.01
C ARG A 45 -18.80 -5.95 -10.18
N ILE A 46 -18.51 -5.29 -11.30
CA ILE A 46 -19.31 -5.44 -12.53
C ILE A 46 -19.26 -6.89 -13.00
N GLU A 47 -18.09 -7.50 -13.06
CA GLU A 47 -17.91 -8.91 -13.41
C GLU A 47 -18.67 -9.83 -12.45
N ALA A 48 -18.58 -9.61 -11.15
CA ALA A 48 -19.33 -10.39 -10.16
C ALA A 48 -20.86 -10.27 -10.37
N THR A 49 -21.37 -9.09 -10.73
CA THR A 49 -22.78 -8.88 -11.04
C THR A 49 -23.20 -9.63 -12.31
N GLN A 50 -22.34 -9.61 -13.34
CA GLN A 50 -22.59 -10.35 -14.58
C GLN A 50 -22.60 -11.87 -14.30
N ASN A 51 -21.66 -12.36 -13.53
CA ASN A 51 -21.60 -13.77 -13.12
C ASN A 51 -22.84 -14.17 -12.31
N ALA A 52 -23.28 -13.34 -11.36
CA ALA A 52 -24.50 -13.59 -10.60
C ALA A 52 -25.73 -13.64 -11.52
N THR A 53 -25.80 -12.78 -12.51
CA THR A 53 -26.90 -12.77 -13.51
C THR A 53 -26.87 -14.02 -14.36
N ALA A 54 -25.68 -14.45 -14.82
CA ALA A 54 -25.53 -15.69 -15.58
C ALA A 54 -25.95 -16.91 -14.75
N MET A 55 -25.49 -17.01 -13.50
CA MET A 55 -25.92 -18.07 -12.58
C MET A 55 -27.43 -18.11 -12.35
N ALA A 56 -28.08 -16.95 -12.24
CA ALA A 56 -29.52 -16.86 -12.11
C ALA A 56 -30.26 -17.35 -13.38
N GLN A 57 -29.75 -17.05 -14.56
CA GLN A 57 -30.30 -17.54 -15.83
C GLN A 57 -30.11 -19.03 -15.95
N ASP A 58 -28.94 -19.57 -15.64
CA ASP A 58 -28.66 -20.99 -15.68
C ASP A 58 -29.56 -21.79 -14.70
N TYR A 59 -29.73 -21.19 -13.49
CA TYR A 59 -30.65 -21.78 -12.50
C TYR A 59 -32.09 -21.80 -13.03
N ALA A 60 -32.60 -20.69 -13.58
CA ALA A 60 -33.97 -20.65 -14.14
C ALA A 60 -34.16 -21.60 -15.29
N GLN A 61 -33.16 -21.77 -16.17
CA GLN A 61 -33.21 -22.77 -17.26
C GLN A 61 -33.23 -24.20 -16.71
N SER A 62 -32.38 -24.47 -15.69
CA SER A 62 -32.34 -25.77 -15.04
C SER A 62 -33.68 -26.14 -14.38
N VAL A 63 -34.30 -25.19 -13.68
CA VAL A 63 -35.62 -25.37 -13.07
C VAL A 63 -36.65 -25.65 -14.14
N SER A 64 -36.73 -24.87 -15.22
CA SER A 64 -37.67 -25.09 -16.31
C SER A 64 -37.48 -26.45 -17.02
N ALA A 65 -36.23 -26.84 -17.23
CA ALA A 65 -35.90 -28.14 -17.84
C ALA A 65 -36.31 -29.31 -16.93
N ASN A 66 -36.08 -29.17 -15.63
CA ASN A 66 -36.47 -30.19 -14.65
C ASN A 66 -38.00 -30.31 -14.53
N ASP A 67 -38.70 -29.19 -14.50
CA ASP A 67 -40.18 -29.20 -14.50
C ASP A 67 -40.76 -29.89 -15.74
N ALA A 68 -40.22 -29.62 -16.93
CA ALA A 68 -40.62 -30.27 -18.15
C ALA A 68 -40.32 -31.79 -18.11
N PHE A 69 -39.15 -32.17 -17.57
CA PHE A 69 -38.77 -33.56 -17.42
C PHE A 69 -39.71 -34.32 -16.45
N PHE A 70 -40.02 -33.73 -15.29
CA PHE A 70 -40.95 -34.36 -14.34
C PHE A 70 -42.35 -34.45 -14.88
N ALA A 71 -42.86 -33.45 -15.59
CA ALA A 71 -44.12 -33.46 -16.25
C ALA A 71 -44.19 -34.58 -17.31
N PHE A 72 -43.14 -34.73 -18.13
CA PHE A 72 -43.02 -35.81 -19.11
C PHE A 72 -42.99 -37.19 -18.44
N ALA A 73 -42.32 -37.33 -17.30
CA ALA A 73 -42.26 -38.58 -16.53
C ALA A 73 -43.57 -38.87 -15.77
N GLY A 74 -44.61 -38.04 -15.92
CA GLY A 74 -45.90 -38.19 -15.23
C GLY A 74 -45.83 -37.95 -13.73
N ARG A 75 -44.82 -37.23 -13.27
CA ARG A 75 -44.66 -36.84 -11.86
C ARG A 75 -45.19 -35.44 -11.65
N ASP A 76 -45.92 -35.25 -10.56
CA ASP A 76 -46.40 -33.94 -10.14
C ASP A 76 -45.30 -33.17 -9.36
N VAL A 77 -45.25 -31.86 -9.51
CA VAL A 77 -44.39 -30.98 -8.71
C VAL A 77 -44.70 -31.02 -7.22
N THR A 78 -45.86 -31.54 -6.84
CA THR A 78 -46.27 -31.80 -5.43
C THR A 78 -45.64 -33.08 -4.87
N ASP A 79 -45.09 -33.95 -5.71
CA ASP A 79 -44.40 -35.14 -5.26
C ASP A 79 -43.26 -34.80 -4.31
N ARG A 80 -43.19 -35.49 -3.18
CA ARG A 80 -42.17 -35.24 -2.14
C ARG A 80 -40.74 -35.34 -2.67
N SER A 81 -40.48 -36.27 -3.59
CA SER A 81 -39.15 -36.45 -4.19
C SER A 81 -38.78 -35.34 -5.16
N VAL A 82 -39.75 -34.84 -5.93
CA VAL A 82 -39.57 -33.70 -6.83
C VAL A 82 -39.27 -32.43 -6.02
N ARG A 83 -40.09 -32.18 -4.99
CA ARG A 83 -39.89 -31.03 -4.11
C ARG A 83 -38.53 -31.06 -3.42
N ALA A 84 -38.13 -32.18 -2.83
CA ALA A 84 -36.82 -32.31 -2.20
C ALA A 84 -35.65 -32.07 -3.17
N PHE A 85 -35.81 -32.49 -4.43
CA PHE A 85 -34.81 -32.22 -5.47
C PHE A 85 -34.72 -30.71 -5.79
N MET A 86 -35.88 -30.07 -5.98
CA MET A 86 -35.92 -28.63 -6.28
C MET A 86 -35.37 -27.76 -5.11
N GLU A 87 -35.76 -28.09 -3.87
CA GLU A 87 -35.25 -27.46 -2.66
C GLU A 87 -33.71 -27.60 -2.58
N ARG A 88 -33.17 -28.75 -2.93
CA ARG A 88 -31.72 -28.97 -2.96
C ARG A 88 -31.01 -28.10 -4.02
N GLN A 89 -31.61 -27.97 -5.20
CA GLN A 89 -31.05 -27.08 -6.24
C GLN A 89 -31.07 -25.60 -5.80
N GLU A 90 -32.17 -25.17 -5.18
CA GLU A 90 -32.27 -23.81 -4.64
C GLU A 90 -31.24 -23.56 -3.54
N GLU A 91 -31.02 -24.53 -2.65
CA GLU A 91 -29.99 -24.44 -1.61
C GLU A 91 -28.57 -24.28 -2.21
N ILE A 92 -28.25 -25.08 -3.24
CA ILE A 92 -26.96 -24.97 -3.93
C ILE A 92 -26.81 -23.60 -4.56
N TYR A 93 -27.80 -23.16 -5.34
CA TYR A 93 -27.77 -21.86 -6.01
C TYR A 93 -27.62 -20.71 -5.00
N SER A 94 -28.43 -20.69 -3.94
CA SER A 94 -28.37 -19.67 -2.91
C SER A 94 -27.01 -19.62 -2.19
N THR A 95 -26.44 -20.80 -1.94
CA THR A 95 -25.11 -20.93 -1.34
C THR A 95 -24.02 -20.37 -2.27
N ASP A 96 -24.08 -20.66 -3.55
CA ASP A 96 -23.09 -20.20 -4.51
C ASP A 96 -23.17 -18.67 -4.73
N ILE A 97 -24.38 -18.11 -4.78
CA ILE A 97 -24.58 -16.65 -4.81
C ILE A 97 -24.04 -15.98 -3.53
N ALA A 98 -24.31 -16.59 -2.36
CA ALA A 98 -23.80 -16.05 -1.10
C ALA A 98 -22.26 -16.09 -1.03
N ARG A 99 -21.64 -17.15 -1.54
CA ARG A 99 -20.17 -17.26 -1.67
C ARG A 99 -19.62 -16.18 -2.61
N LEU A 100 -20.20 -16.03 -3.80
CA LEU A 100 -19.78 -15.00 -4.77
C LEU A 100 -19.87 -13.60 -4.16
N ALA A 101 -20.94 -13.28 -3.44
CA ALA A 101 -21.11 -12.01 -2.76
C ALA A 101 -20.08 -11.80 -1.64
N SER A 102 -19.82 -12.84 -0.84
CA SER A 102 -18.80 -12.82 0.21
C SER A 102 -17.40 -12.58 -0.36
N ASP A 103 -17.01 -13.33 -1.38
CA ASP A 103 -15.70 -13.21 -2.03
C ASP A 103 -15.51 -11.82 -2.65
N THR A 104 -16.55 -11.30 -3.31
CA THR A 104 -16.52 -9.95 -3.89
C THR A 104 -16.34 -8.89 -2.81
N ASN A 105 -17.05 -9.01 -1.68
CA ASN A 105 -16.91 -8.10 -0.56
C ASN A 105 -15.53 -8.17 0.10
N MET A 106 -14.99 -9.37 0.30
CA MET A 106 -13.63 -9.53 0.86
C MET A 106 -12.57 -8.94 -0.06
N ARG A 107 -12.67 -9.17 -1.36
CA ARG A 107 -11.77 -8.53 -2.35
C ARG A 107 -11.89 -7.01 -2.32
N ALA A 108 -13.11 -6.48 -2.29
CA ALA A 108 -13.33 -5.04 -2.22
C ALA A 108 -12.72 -4.41 -0.95
N GLN A 109 -12.86 -5.06 0.20
CA GLN A 109 -12.25 -4.60 1.46
C GLN A 109 -10.72 -4.64 1.40
N SER A 110 -10.13 -5.73 0.86
CA SER A 110 -8.68 -5.84 0.73
C SER A 110 -8.09 -4.78 -0.20
N VAL A 111 -8.73 -4.53 -1.35
CA VAL A 111 -8.32 -3.50 -2.30
C VAL A 111 -8.45 -2.10 -1.69
N ALA A 112 -9.55 -1.83 -0.99
CA ALA A 112 -9.73 -0.55 -0.29
C ALA A 112 -8.64 -0.30 0.77
N ALA A 113 -8.26 -1.34 1.52
CA ALA A 113 -7.15 -1.27 2.47
C ALA A 113 -5.81 -1.00 1.79
N MET A 114 -5.52 -1.68 0.67
CA MET A 114 -4.30 -1.48 -0.12
C MET A 114 -4.25 -0.06 -0.72
N ALA A 115 -5.34 0.43 -1.31
CA ALA A 115 -5.42 1.79 -1.84
C ALA A 115 -5.24 2.83 -0.73
N GLY A 116 -5.79 2.59 0.46
CA GLY A 116 -5.57 3.41 1.65
C GLY A 116 -4.10 3.44 2.08
N ALA A 117 -3.42 2.29 2.09
CA ALA A 117 -2.00 2.18 2.40
C ALA A 117 -1.13 2.91 1.38
N GLU A 118 -1.43 2.80 0.07
CA GLU A 118 -0.72 3.54 -0.97
C GLU A 118 -0.87 5.06 -0.79
N ARG A 119 -2.08 5.55 -0.52
CA ARG A 119 -2.28 6.97 -0.22
C ARG A 119 -1.49 7.44 1.00
N GLN A 120 -1.40 6.59 2.04
CA GLN A 120 -0.59 6.90 3.21
C GLN A 120 0.90 6.91 2.90
N ARG A 121 1.40 5.97 2.10
CA ARG A 121 2.79 5.98 1.59
C ARG A 121 3.10 7.29 0.84
N GLY A 122 2.19 7.72 -0.04
CA GLY A 122 2.34 8.97 -0.76
C GLY A 122 2.40 10.19 0.15
N ARG A 123 1.59 10.24 1.21
CA ARG A 123 1.65 11.30 2.24
C ARG A 123 2.98 11.28 2.99
N ASN A 124 3.42 10.09 3.41
CA ASN A 124 4.68 9.91 4.13
C ASN A 124 5.89 10.31 3.26
N ALA A 125 5.89 9.93 1.97
CA ALA A 125 6.92 10.31 1.02
C ALA A 125 6.99 11.84 0.82
N LEU A 126 5.85 12.51 0.76
CA LEU A 126 5.80 13.98 0.69
C LEU A 126 6.37 14.61 1.95
N THR A 127 5.99 14.12 3.13
CA THR A 127 6.52 14.60 4.42
C THR A 127 8.03 14.36 4.52
N ALA A 128 8.51 13.19 4.13
CA ALA A 128 9.93 12.87 4.07
C ALA A 128 10.68 13.79 3.10
N GLY A 129 10.08 14.12 1.95
CA GLY A 129 10.65 15.09 1.00
C GLY A 129 10.80 16.48 1.60
N TYR A 130 9.84 16.95 2.38
CA TYR A 130 9.95 18.24 3.09
C TYR A 130 10.99 18.20 4.22
N LEU A 131 11.02 17.10 5.00
CA LEU A 131 12.02 16.94 6.07
C LEU A 131 13.43 16.88 5.50
N GLY A 132 13.66 16.09 4.44
CA GLY A 132 14.95 16.02 3.76
C GLY A 132 15.39 17.36 3.16
N ALA A 133 14.45 18.17 2.68
CA ALA A 133 14.73 19.52 2.24
C ALA A 133 15.16 20.42 3.41
N ALA A 134 14.47 20.35 4.55
CA ALA A 134 14.84 21.10 5.75
C ALA A 134 16.21 20.69 6.28
N GLU A 135 16.51 19.42 6.30
CA GLU A 135 17.79 18.85 6.71
C GLU A 135 18.95 19.29 5.80
N SER A 136 18.71 19.30 4.48
CA SER A 136 19.68 19.82 3.50
C SER A 136 20.01 21.28 3.73
N ILE A 137 19.00 22.10 4.03
CA ILE A 137 19.18 23.53 4.32
C ILE A 137 19.93 23.72 5.65
N ALA A 138 19.54 23.03 6.71
CA ALA A 138 20.17 23.10 8.00
C ALA A 138 21.65 22.64 7.96
N GLY A 139 21.93 21.53 7.29
CA GLY A 139 23.27 21.01 7.08
C GLY A 139 24.15 21.94 6.27
N GLY A 140 23.61 22.58 5.23
CA GLY A 140 24.32 23.58 4.45
C GLY A 140 24.67 24.82 5.23
N ILE A 141 23.76 25.31 6.07
CA ILE A 141 24.03 26.47 6.97
C ILE A 141 25.14 26.13 7.98
N TYR A 142 25.10 24.91 8.55
CA TYR A 142 26.12 24.46 9.49
C TYR A 142 27.49 24.35 8.82
N GLN A 143 27.60 23.76 7.64
CA GLN A 143 28.85 23.72 6.89
C GLN A 143 29.37 25.10 6.49
N ALA A 144 28.50 26.00 6.05
CA ALA A 144 28.89 27.36 5.72
C ALA A 144 29.40 28.13 6.97
N GLY A 145 28.78 27.88 8.13
CA GLY A 145 29.20 28.47 9.40
C GLY A 145 30.56 27.97 9.89
N THR A 146 30.86 26.67 9.70
CA THR A 146 32.15 26.08 10.12
C THR A 146 33.31 26.46 9.20
N THR A 147 33.06 26.70 7.90
CA THR A 147 34.10 27.20 6.98
C THR A 147 34.37 28.69 7.12
N ALA A 148 33.44 29.43 7.73
CA ALA A 148 33.62 30.88 8.01
C ALA A 148 34.25 31.16 9.39
N ALA A 149 34.55 30.13 10.19
CA ALA A 149 35.23 30.33 11.47
C ALA A 149 36.65 30.87 11.21
N PRO A 150 36.98 32.07 11.73
CA PRO A 150 38.34 32.58 11.61
C PRO A 150 39.29 31.64 12.36
N THR A 151 40.44 31.41 11.77
CA THR A 151 41.60 30.79 12.41
C THR A 151 41.78 31.28 13.81
N THR A 152 41.21 30.62 14.80
CA THR A 152 41.53 30.84 16.19
C THR A 152 42.93 30.33 16.41
N LYS A 153 43.81 31.25 16.78
CA LYS A 153 45.13 31.01 17.30
C LYS A 153 45.14 29.76 18.15
N THR A 154 45.95 28.79 17.79
CA THR A 154 46.32 27.69 18.64
C THR A 154 46.89 28.25 19.94
N VAL A 155 46.11 28.27 21.00
CA VAL A 155 46.61 28.37 22.34
C VAL A 155 47.17 27.03 22.68
N ASP A 156 48.51 26.93 22.72
CA ASP A 156 49.25 25.80 23.24
C ASP A 156 48.87 25.57 24.71
N VAL A 157 47.86 24.78 24.94
CA VAL A 157 47.57 24.22 26.26
C VAL A 157 48.47 23.00 26.43
N LYS A 158 49.61 23.28 27.08
CA LYS A 158 50.58 22.29 27.53
C LYS A 158 49.86 21.15 28.27
N ALA A 159 49.78 19.98 27.63
CA ALA A 159 49.21 18.78 28.19
C ALA A 159 49.87 18.41 29.52
N ARG A 160 49.11 18.39 30.59
CA ARG A 160 49.50 17.78 31.86
C ARG A 160 48.80 16.44 32.01
N SER A 161 49.63 15.42 31.80
CA SER A 161 49.55 14.04 32.25
C SER A 161 48.21 13.33 32.42
N GLY A 162 48.03 12.26 31.64
CA GLY A 162 47.83 10.92 32.10
C GLY A 162 46.49 10.52 32.69
N ARG A 163 45.69 9.88 31.83
CA ARG A 163 45.08 8.53 32.17
C ARG A 163 44.34 7.99 30.97
N THR A 164 44.94 7.03 30.34
CA THR A 164 44.29 6.16 29.36
C THR A 164 43.34 5.22 30.12
N TYR A 165 42.04 5.31 29.85
CA TYR A 165 41.09 4.26 30.18
C TYR A 165 40.79 3.47 28.89
N SER A 166 41.42 2.32 28.79
CA SER A 166 41.07 1.27 27.85
C SER A 166 39.84 0.52 28.40
N SER A 167 38.68 0.65 27.79
CA SER A 167 37.54 -0.21 28.05
C SER A 167 37.23 -1.01 26.77
N GLY A 168 37.98 -2.09 26.58
CA GLY A 168 37.65 -3.15 25.66
C GLY A 168 36.57 -4.05 26.25
N ARG A 169 35.38 -4.10 25.63
CA ARG A 169 34.44 -5.20 25.79
C ARG A 169 34.14 -5.79 24.43
N ASN A 170 34.87 -6.88 24.12
CA ASN A 170 34.51 -7.78 23.04
C ASN A 170 33.31 -8.63 23.50
N TYR A 171 32.18 -8.54 22.80
CA TYR A 171 31.15 -9.55 22.90
C TYR A 171 31.27 -10.47 21.68
N SER A 172 31.81 -11.67 21.96
CA SER A 172 31.78 -12.84 21.08
C SER A 172 30.42 -13.53 21.26
N LEU A 173 29.58 -13.52 20.25
CA LEU A 173 28.41 -14.40 20.16
C LEU A 173 28.86 -15.67 19.45
N ARG A 174 28.95 -16.75 20.22
CA ARG A 174 29.18 -18.12 19.74
C ARG A 174 27.80 -18.77 19.65
N GLY A 175 27.40 -19.18 18.43
CA GLY A 175 26.22 -19.98 18.20
C GLY A 175 26.43 -21.46 18.55
N SER A 176 25.37 -22.10 18.90
CA SER A 176 25.12 -23.54 18.78
C SER A 176 23.66 -23.76 18.41
#